data_39cca04776608cfe4fd8e2fdfaea4de9
#
_entry.id   39cca04776608cfe4fd8e2fdfaea4de9
#
_cell.length_a   1.000
_cell.length_b   1.000
_cell.length_c   1.000
_cell.angle_alpha   90.00
_cell.angle_beta   90.00
_cell.angle_gamma   90.00
#
_symmetry.space_group_name_H-M   'P 1'
#
loop_
_entity.id
_entity.type
_entity.pdbx_description
1 polymer ?
#
loop_
_entity_poly.entity_id
_entity_poly.type
_entity_poly.pdbx_seq_one_letter_code
_entity_poly.pdbx_strand_id
1 'polypeptide(L)'
;MKKMKKLLSILLALTLLFALAACNTTDENTEGNEGTENNENVENNGETSTAEFSIGVIQLASHTALDAAREGFVAGLDEAGLSYEIEVLNAAGEQANCPTLATKLVNDQVDLILAIATPAAQAAAQATDTIPILVTAVTDPAYAGLVESNDAPGGNVSGTSDMNPVEDQIELLLTLVPETKTVGLLYNAGEDNSILQADLAEEILTAKNIAVEHFTASDSSQVQSVAQSMVGKVDAVYIPTDNLMADTMATISMVLTPEGIPTICGEGNMVNNGSLATYGFSYEELGRQTAAQAVSILKDGADISTMPIGFYEGELELIVNDEVAAELGIEIPADLMQ
;
A
#
# COMPACT_ATOMS: atom_id res chain seq x y z
N MET A 1 19.49 40.23 -35.97
CA MET A 1 18.88 39.03 -35.39
C MET A 1 17.37 38.84 -35.70
N LYS A 2 16.71 39.59 -36.51
CA LYS A 2 15.27 39.43 -36.86
C LYS A 2 14.97 38.78 -38.22
N LYS A 3 16.00 38.40 -39.00
CA LYS A 3 15.85 37.81 -40.34
C LYS A 3 16.13 36.30 -40.43
N MET A 4 16.58 35.66 -39.32
CA MET A 4 16.91 34.23 -39.29
C MET A 4 15.79 33.33 -38.71
N LYS A 5 14.71 33.93 -38.18
CA LYS A 5 13.56 33.18 -37.62
C LYS A 5 12.42 32.91 -38.63
N LYS A 6 12.52 33.43 -39.88
CA LYS A 6 11.50 33.22 -40.91
C LYS A 6 11.85 32.12 -41.96
N LEU A 7 13.06 31.54 -41.92
CA LEU A 7 13.45 30.48 -42.85
C LEU A 7 13.30 29.05 -42.29
N LEU A 8 13.00 28.90 -40.97
CA LEU A 8 12.85 27.57 -40.34
C LEU A 8 11.39 27.07 -40.31
N SER A 9 10.42 27.89 -40.72
CA SER A 9 8.98 27.53 -40.68
C SER A 9 8.46 27.02 -42.06
N ILE A 10 9.26 26.92 -43.06
CA ILE A 10 8.83 26.51 -44.43
C ILE A 10 9.32 25.10 -44.81
N LEU A 11 10.21 24.50 -44.02
CA LEU A 11 10.78 23.15 -44.33
C LEU A 11 10.08 21.97 -43.66
N LEU A 12 8.99 22.20 -42.90
CA LEU A 12 8.25 21.12 -42.17
C LEU A 12 6.85 20.82 -42.74
N ALA A 13 6.53 21.33 -43.93
CA ALA A 13 5.20 21.17 -44.55
C ALA A 13 5.20 20.36 -45.87
N LEU A 14 6.26 19.59 -46.21
CA LEU A 14 6.35 18.93 -47.50
C LEU A 14 6.66 17.41 -47.45
N THR A 15 6.35 16.70 -46.37
CA THR A 15 6.56 15.24 -46.31
C THR A 15 5.34 14.43 -45.84
N LEU A 16 4.13 14.81 -46.27
CA LEU A 16 2.91 14.03 -45.96
C LEU A 16 1.99 13.98 -47.19
N LEU A 17 2.48 13.40 -48.29
CA LEU A 17 1.64 13.07 -49.46
C LEU A 17 2.41 12.07 -50.36
N PHE A 18 2.39 10.78 -50.02
CA PHE A 18 2.57 9.68 -50.95
C PHE A 18 2.44 8.35 -50.22
N ALA A 19 1.25 7.76 -50.23
CA ALA A 19 1.02 6.31 -50.18
C ALA A 19 -0.48 6.00 -50.19
N LEU A 20 -1.07 6.14 -51.38
CA LEU A 20 -2.34 5.52 -51.75
C LEU A 20 -2.26 5.25 -53.24
N ALA A 21 -1.97 4.02 -53.65
CA ALA A 21 -2.44 3.38 -54.90
C ALA A 21 -1.59 2.15 -55.25
N ALA A 22 -2.25 0.99 -55.21
CA ALA A 22 -2.10 -0.14 -56.17
C ALA A 22 -2.86 -1.31 -55.54
N CYS A 23 -4.13 -1.56 -55.80
CA CYS A 23 -4.81 -2.11 -56.99
C CYS A 23 -4.21 -3.45 -57.46
N ASN A 24 -4.93 -4.51 -57.09
CA ASN A 24 -5.73 -5.38 -57.95
C ASN A 24 -5.05 -5.89 -59.25
N THR A 25 -4.80 -7.19 -59.30
CA THR A 25 -4.98 -8.00 -60.53
C THR A 25 -5.22 -9.48 -60.15
N THR A 26 -6.32 -9.98 -60.65
CA THR A 26 -6.77 -11.33 -60.92
C THR A 26 -5.85 -12.10 -61.87
N ASP A 27 -5.77 -13.44 -61.72
CA ASP A 27 -6.15 -14.52 -62.65
C ASP A 27 -5.52 -15.85 -62.22
N GLU A 28 -6.34 -16.80 -61.97
CA GLU A 28 -6.87 -17.97 -62.72
C GLU A 28 -6.04 -19.27 -62.65
N ASN A 29 -6.81 -20.32 -62.30
CA ASN A 29 -6.72 -21.75 -62.67
C ASN A 29 -5.59 -22.63 -62.13
N THR A 30 -5.83 -23.82 -61.56
CA THR A 30 -6.70 -24.96 -61.96
C THR A 30 -6.63 -26.07 -60.89
N GLU A 31 -7.80 -26.78 -60.73
CA GLU A 31 -7.99 -28.22 -60.44
C GLU A 31 -7.39 -28.81 -59.12
N GLY A 32 -8.18 -29.17 -58.14
CA GLY A 32 -9.01 -30.39 -58.09
C GLY A 32 -8.46 -31.39 -57.09
N ASN A 33 -9.12 -31.53 -55.93
CA ASN A 33 -9.38 -32.85 -55.38
C ASN A 33 -10.45 -32.77 -54.28
N GLU A 34 -11.47 -33.60 -54.40
CA GLU A 34 -12.54 -33.81 -53.47
C GLU A 34 -12.07 -34.45 -52.17
N GLY A 35 -12.55 -34.00 -51.04
CA GLY A 35 -12.36 -34.64 -49.73
C GLY A 35 -13.24 -34.05 -48.67
N THR A 36 -14.46 -34.57 -48.63
CA THR A 36 -15.40 -34.75 -47.49
C THR A 36 -15.40 -33.67 -46.40
N GLU A 37 -16.45 -32.88 -46.41
CA GLU A 37 -16.94 -32.06 -45.28
C GLU A 37 -17.25 -32.93 -44.08
N ASN A 38 -16.55 -32.66 -42.94
CA ASN A 38 -17.13 -32.85 -41.63
C ASN A 38 -17.18 -31.46 -40.97
N ASN A 39 -18.34 -30.87 -41.09
CA ASN A 39 -18.71 -29.67 -40.36
C ASN A 39 -19.07 -30.07 -38.95
N GLU A 40 -18.08 -30.25 -38.09
CA GLU A 40 -18.31 -30.20 -36.65
C GLU A 40 -18.42 -28.73 -36.24
N ASN A 41 -19.70 -28.36 -36.13
CA ASN A 41 -20.08 -27.12 -35.47
C ASN A 41 -19.64 -27.23 -34.02
N VAL A 42 -18.43 -26.77 -33.73
CA VAL A 42 -18.01 -26.46 -32.36
C VAL A 42 -18.79 -25.22 -31.97
N GLU A 43 -19.97 -25.46 -31.38
CA GLU A 43 -20.62 -24.44 -30.53
C GLU A 43 -19.57 -24.08 -29.46
N ASN A 44 -18.90 -22.99 -29.68
CA ASN A 44 -18.12 -22.31 -28.67
C ASN A 44 -19.15 -21.69 -27.69
N ASN A 45 -19.65 -22.54 -26.76
CA ASN A 45 -20.32 -22.07 -25.57
C ASN A 45 -19.25 -21.32 -24.74
N GLY A 46 -18.95 -20.11 -25.16
CA GLY A 46 -18.36 -19.10 -24.30
C GLY A 46 -19.39 -18.84 -23.18
N GLU A 47 -19.33 -19.62 -22.10
CA GLU A 47 -19.86 -19.17 -20.83
C GLU A 47 -19.10 -17.87 -20.51
N THR A 48 -19.69 -16.75 -20.87
CA THR A 48 -19.38 -15.49 -20.21
C THR A 48 -19.87 -15.69 -18.79
N SER A 49 -18.99 -16.16 -17.90
CA SER A 49 -19.17 -16.04 -16.47
C SER A 49 -19.31 -14.54 -16.21
N THR A 50 -20.54 -14.07 -16.11
CA THR A 50 -20.80 -12.73 -15.61
C THR A 50 -20.50 -12.77 -14.13
N ALA A 51 -19.45 -12.09 -13.70
CA ALA A 51 -19.18 -11.89 -12.29
C ALA A 51 -20.45 -11.36 -11.60
N GLU A 52 -20.71 -11.82 -10.38
CA GLU A 52 -21.87 -11.41 -9.61
C GLU A 52 -21.67 -10.03 -8.99
N PHE A 53 -20.39 -9.72 -8.63
CA PHE A 53 -20.01 -8.48 -7.97
C PHE A 53 -18.82 -7.82 -8.67
N SER A 54 -18.81 -6.50 -8.65
CA SER A 54 -17.69 -5.65 -9.10
C SER A 54 -17.00 -5.00 -7.90
N ILE A 55 -15.70 -5.22 -7.77
CA ILE A 55 -14.90 -4.69 -6.66
C ILE A 55 -13.83 -3.74 -7.21
N GLY A 56 -13.83 -2.52 -6.70
CA GLY A 56 -12.77 -1.56 -6.99
C GLY A 56 -11.73 -1.52 -5.87
N VAL A 57 -10.44 -1.53 -6.21
CA VAL A 57 -9.36 -1.39 -5.24
C VAL A 57 -8.62 -0.08 -5.49
N ILE A 58 -8.42 0.71 -4.44
CA ILE A 58 -7.50 1.85 -4.45
C ILE A 58 -6.35 1.51 -3.51
N GLN A 59 -5.14 1.36 -4.05
CA GLN A 59 -3.93 1.11 -3.29
C GLN A 59 -3.02 2.34 -3.38
N LEU A 60 -2.52 2.84 -2.24
CA LEU A 60 -1.68 4.05 -2.21
C LEU A 60 -0.36 3.84 -2.96
N ALA A 61 0.34 2.75 -2.68
CA ALA A 61 1.66 2.45 -3.25
C ALA A 61 1.84 0.94 -3.45
N SER A 62 2.80 0.55 -4.27
CA SER A 62 3.25 -0.84 -4.35
C SER A 62 4.47 -1.03 -3.47
N HIS A 63 4.27 -1.56 -2.29
CA HIS A 63 5.31 -2.12 -1.44
C HIS A 63 4.76 -3.39 -0.76
N THR A 64 5.66 -4.20 -0.24
CA THR A 64 5.37 -5.58 0.16
C THR A 64 4.18 -5.71 1.11
N ALA A 65 4.02 -4.80 2.10
CA ALA A 65 2.91 -4.88 3.05
C ALA A 65 1.55 -4.61 2.39
N LEU A 66 1.43 -3.54 1.58
CA LEU A 66 0.17 -3.22 0.89
C LEU A 66 -0.18 -4.24 -0.18
N ASP A 67 0.83 -4.77 -0.90
CA ASP A 67 0.62 -5.84 -1.88
C ASP A 67 0.15 -7.12 -1.17
N ALA A 68 0.74 -7.50 -0.03
CA ALA A 68 0.32 -8.64 0.77
C ALA A 68 -1.12 -8.49 1.30
N ALA A 69 -1.51 -7.29 1.77
CA ALA A 69 -2.89 -7.03 2.21
C ALA A 69 -3.89 -7.22 1.06
N ARG A 70 -3.57 -6.71 -0.14
CA ARG A 70 -4.40 -6.92 -1.34
C ARG A 70 -4.48 -8.39 -1.72
N GLU A 71 -3.34 -9.10 -1.75
CA GLU A 71 -3.27 -10.50 -2.11
C GLU A 71 -4.05 -11.38 -1.13
N GLY A 72 -3.93 -11.08 0.17
CA GLY A 72 -4.73 -11.72 1.22
C GLY A 72 -6.23 -11.50 1.04
N PHE A 73 -6.63 -10.27 0.70
CA PHE A 73 -8.03 -9.96 0.40
C PHE A 73 -8.56 -10.78 -0.79
N VAL A 74 -7.83 -10.82 -1.91
CA VAL A 74 -8.20 -11.61 -3.08
C VAL A 74 -8.27 -13.10 -2.73
N ALA A 75 -7.27 -13.62 -2.03
CA ALA A 75 -7.25 -15.02 -1.61
C ALA A 75 -8.45 -15.38 -0.71
N GLY A 76 -8.82 -14.49 0.22
CA GLY A 76 -9.99 -14.71 1.08
C GLY A 76 -11.33 -14.71 0.31
N LEU A 77 -11.48 -13.87 -0.72
CA LEU A 77 -12.65 -13.89 -1.61
C LEU A 77 -12.73 -15.19 -2.42
N ASP A 78 -11.58 -15.65 -2.95
CA ASP A 78 -11.49 -16.90 -3.72
C ASP A 78 -11.82 -18.12 -2.85
N GLU A 79 -11.31 -18.17 -1.64
CA GLU A 79 -11.60 -19.24 -0.65
C GLU A 79 -13.08 -19.27 -0.24
N ALA A 80 -13.72 -18.10 -0.17
CA ALA A 80 -15.16 -18.01 0.08
C ALA A 80 -16.02 -18.39 -1.14
N GLY A 81 -15.40 -18.59 -2.31
CA GLY A 81 -16.08 -18.91 -3.56
C GLY A 81 -16.97 -17.78 -4.06
N LEU A 82 -16.57 -16.53 -3.83
CA LEU A 82 -17.29 -15.36 -4.35
C LEU A 82 -17.07 -15.25 -5.87
N SER A 83 -18.12 -14.92 -6.62
CA SER A 83 -18.04 -14.64 -8.05
C SER A 83 -17.91 -13.14 -8.24
N TYR A 84 -16.72 -12.64 -8.60
CA TYR A 84 -16.45 -11.21 -8.69
C TYR A 84 -15.52 -10.87 -9.86
N GLU A 85 -15.57 -9.61 -10.29
CA GLU A 85 -14.51 -8.96 -11.04
C GLU A 85 -13.84 -7.91 -10.16
N ILE A 86 -12.56 -7.68 -10.34
CA ILE A 86 -11.79 -6.75 -9.52
C ILE A 86 -10.94 -5.81 -10.40
N GLU A 87 -11.06 -4.52 -10.17
CA GLU A 87 -10.21 -3.52 -10.77
C GLU A 87 -9.27 -2.93 -9.72
N VAL A 88 -7.95 -3.03 -9.95
CA VAL A 88 -6.93 -2.51 -9.04
C VAL A 88 -6.33 -1.22 -9.60
N LEU A 89 -6.49 -0.12 -8.86
CA LEU A 89 -5.96 1.19 -9.17
C LEU A 89 -4.88 1.56 -8.14
N ASN A 90 -3.68 1.91 -8.62
CA ASN A 90 -2.54 2.25 -7.76
C ASN A 90 -2.20 3.74 -7.90
N ALA A 91 -2.08 4.43 -6.77
CA ALA A 91 -1.74 5.86 -6.73
C ALA A 91 -0.24 6.13 -6.89
N ALA A 92 0.60 5.08 -6.96
CA ALA A 92 2.05 5.15 -7.14
C ALA A 92 2.79 5.97 -6.07
N GLY A 93 2.31 5.92 -4.81
CA GLY A 93 2.85 6.67 -3.69
C GLY A 93 2.42 8.15 -3.64
N GLU A 94 1.70 8.61 -4.65
CA GLU A 94 1.25 10.00 -4.77
C GLU A 94 -0.18 10.14 -4.22
N GLN A 95 -0.34 10.64 -3.00
CA GLN A 95 -1.64 10.84 -2.36
C GLN A 95 -2.59 11.68 -3.23
N ALA A 96 -2.06 12.66 -3.97
CA ALA A 96 -2.82 13.51 -4.86
C ALA A 96 -3.55 12.75 -6.00
N ASN A 97 -3.13 11.52 -6.31
CA ASN A 97 -3.79 10.69 -7.31
C ASN A 97 -5.04 9.98 -6.75
N CYS A 98 -5.09 9.70 -5.44
CA CYS A 98 -6.18 8.95 -4.82
C CYS A 98 -7.59 9.50 -5.12
N PRO A 99 -7.87 10.82 -5.07
CA PRO A 99 -9.19 11.35 -5.38
C PRO A 99 -9.66 11.06 -6.82
N THR A 100 -8.73 11.06 -7.78
CA THR A 100 -9.06 10.73 -9.18
C THR A 100 -9.42 9.27 -9.34
N LEU A 101 -8.67 8.38 -8.66
CA LEU A 101 -8.92 6.93 -8.67
C LEU A 101 -10.24 6.61 -7.98
N ALA A 102 -10.52 7.21 -6.82
CA ALA A 102 -11.78 7.07 -6.11
C ALA A 102 -12.98 7.50 -6.97
N THR A 103 -12.89 8.68 -7.61
CA THR A 103 -13.93 9.18 -8.51
C THR A 103 -14.18 8.23 -9.68
N LYS A 104 -13.13 7.59 -10.22
CA LYS A 104 -13.29 6.60 -11.28
C LYS A 104 -14.14 5.42 -10.80
N LEU A 105 -13.82 4.80 -9.67
CA LEU A 105 -14.57 3.65 -9.14
C LEU A 105 -16.04 4.00 -8.84
N VAL A 106 -16.28 5.20 -8.32
CA VAL A 106 -17.66 5.69 -8.10
C VAL A 106 -18.43 5.83 -9.41
N ASN A 107 -17.79 6.34 -10.47
CA ASN A 107 -18.42 6.46 -11.80
C ASN A 107 -18.66 5.09 -12.45
N ASP A 108 -17.79 4.13 -12.19
CA ASP A 108 -17.94 2.74 -12.66
C ASP A 108 -19.01 1.97 -11.88
N GLN A 109 -19.53 2.55 -10.79
CA GLN A 109 -20.61 2.00 -9.96
C GLN A 109 -20.26 0.61 -9.40
N VAL A 110 -19.04 0.44 -8.89
CA VAL A 110 -18.63 -0.81 -8.25
C VAL A 110 -19.49 -1.12 -7.02
N ASP A 111 -19.67 -2.41 -6.70
CA ASP A 111 -20.49 -2.85 -5.58
C ASP A 111 -19.77 -2.67 -4.21
N LEU A 112 -18.43 -2.63 -4.23
CA LEU A 112 -17.59 -2.44 -3.05
C LEU A 112 -16.27 -1.79 -3.44
N ILE A 113 -15.76 -0.88 -2.60
CA ILE A 113 -14.41 -0.33 -2.70
C ILE A 113 -13.56 -0.93 -1.59
N LEU A 114 -12.40 -1.51 -1.93
CA LEU A 114 -11.31 -1.78 -1.00
C LEU A 114 -10.32 -0.62 -1.08
N ALA A 115 -10.09 0.05 0.05
CA ALA A 115 -9.13 1.13 0.15
C ALA A 115 -7.94 0.69 1.02
N ILE A 116 -6.74 0.67 0.43
CA ILE A 116 -5.52 0.17 1.06
C ILE A 116 -4.62 1.35 1.39
N ALA A 117 -4.35 1.56 2.66
CA ALA A 117 -3.68 2.68 3.32
C ALA A 117 -4.57 3.92 3.57
N THR A 118 -4.24 4.68 4.62
CA THR A 118 -5.04 5.81 5.12
C THR A 118 -5.36 6.88 4.07
N PRO A 119 -4.41 7.36 3.24
CA PRO A 119 -4.73 8.37 2.22
C PRO A 119 -5.69 7.86 1.13
N ALA A 120 -5.60 6.58 0.76
CA ALA A 120 -6.52 5.97 -0.19
C ALA A 120 -7.94 5.84 0.40
N ALA A 121 -8.03 5.45 1.68
CA ALA A 121 -9.29 5.34 2.41
C ALA A 121 -9.98 6.71 2.55
N GLN A 122 -9.24 7.75 2.92
CA GLN A 122 -9.76 9.12 3.01
C GLN A 122 -10.29 9.63 1.67
N ALA A 123 -9.59 9.35 0.57
CA ALA A 123 -10.04 9.74 -0.77
C ALA A 123 -11.32 8.97 -1.19
N ALA A 124 -11.41 7.68 -0.88
CA ALA A 124 -12.60 6.88 -1.15
C ALA A 124 -13.83 7.38 -0.36
N ALA A 125 -13.65 7.63 0.95
CA ALA A 125 -14.71 8.13 1.82
C ALA A 125 -15.21 9.54 1.41
N GLN A 126 -14.32 10.38 0.86
CA GLN A 126 -14.73 11.69 0.33
C GLN A 126 -15.47 11.61 -1.01
N ALA A 127 -15.27 10.53 -1.78
CA ALA A 127 -15.86 10.38 -3.11
C ALA A 127 -17.28 9.81 -3.09
N THR A 128 -17.65 9.04 -2.07
CA THR A 128 -18.97 8.39 -1.97
C THR A 128 -19.40 8.18 -0.51
N ASP A 129 -20.71 8.33 -0.28
CA ASP A 129 -21.38 8.02 0.98
C ASP A 129 -22.35 6.82 0.86
N THR A 130 -22.35 6.16 -0.30
CA THR A 130 -23.32 5.11 -0.63
C THR A 130 -22.68 3.77 -1.00
N ILE A 131 -21.55 3.78 -1.71
CA ILE A 131 -20.83 2.54 -2.01
C ILE A 131 -20.12 2.08 -0.73
N PRO A 132 -20.29 0.81 -0.29
CA PRO A 132 -19.55 0.29 0.86
C PRO A 132 -18.05 0.33 0.62
N ILE A 133 -17.30 0.84 1.61
CA ILE A 133 -15.85 0.96 1.58
C ILE A 133 -15.28 0.10 2.70
N LEU A 134 -14.50 -0.91 2.36
CA LEU A 134 -13.66 -1.61 3.32
C LEU A 134 -12.25 -1.06 3.27
N VAL A 135 -11.69 -0.77 4.44
CA VAL A 135 -10.30 -0.34 4.58
C VAL A 135 -9.44 -1.48 5.09
N THR A 136 -8.17 -1.51 4.68
CA THR A 136 -7.13 -2.37 5.23
C THR A 136 -5.79 -1.64 5.19
N ALA A 137 -4.85 -2.02 6.05
CA ALA A 137 -3.61 -1.26 6.24
C ALA A 137 -3.90 0.23 6.57
N VAL A 138 -4.87 0.45 7.45
CA VAL A 138 -5.24 1.76 8.00
C VAL A 138 -5.13 1.68 9.51
N THR A 139 -4.23 2.46 10.08
CA THR A 139 -3.83 2.34 11.48
C THR A 139 -4.98 2.58 12.46
N ASP A 140 -5.66 3.72 12.35
CA ASP A 140 -6.85 4.02 13.16
C ASP A 140 -7.90 4.74 12.31
N PRO A 141 -8.93 4.04 11.82
CA PRO A 141 -9.99 4.63 11.03
C PRO A 141 -10.76 5.75 11.73
N ALA A 142 -10.93 5.70 13.05
CA ALA A 142 -11.59 6.76 13.81
C ALA A 142 -10.72 8.02 13.90
N TYR A 143 -9.42 7.88 14.17
CA TYR A 143 -8.46 9.00 14.17
C TYR A 143 -8.34 9.63 12.78
N ALA A 144 -8.34 8.81 11.72
CA ALA A 144 -8.30 9.26 10.33
C ALA A 144 -9.59 9.95 9.85
N GLY A 145 -10.63 10.01 10.71
CA GLY A 145 -11.92 10.64 10.40
C GLY A 145 -12.78 9.86 9.41
N LEU A 146 -12.55 8.55 9.29
CA LEU A 146 -13.26 7.66 8.37
C LEU A 146 -14.55 7.10 8.94
N VAL A 147 -14.61 6.93 10.26
CA VAL A 147 -15.73 6.36 11.01
C VAL A 147 -16.02 7.18 12.27
N GLU A 148 -17.23 7.05 12.84
CA GLU A 148 -17.58 7.74 14.11
C GLU A 148 -16.77 7.19 15.28
N SER A 149 -16.61 5.85 15.32
CA SER A 149 -15.70 5.14 16.22
C SER A 149 -15.36 3.77 15.62
N ASN A 150 -14.27 3.14 16.07
CA ASN A 150 -13.87 1.82 15.59
C ASN A 150 -14.88 0.73 16.00
N ASP A 151 -15.58 0.89 17.13
CA ASP A 151 -16.62 -0.04 17.60
C ASP A 151 -17.96 0.14 16.87
N ALA A 152 -18.27 1.37 16.43
CA ALA A 152 -19.53 1.71 15.78
C ALA A 152 -19.27 2.71 14.64
N PRO A 153 -18.95 2.23 13.44
CA PRO A 153 -18.56 3.07 12.29
C PRO A 153 -19.59 4.12 11.87
N GLY A 154 -20.87 3.77 11.84
CA GLY A 154 -21.99 4.70 11.62
C GLY A 154 -22.25 5.10 10.18
N GLY A 155 -21.33 4.88 9.25
CA GLY A 155 -21.40 5.28 7.83
C GLY A 155 -21.23 4.11 6.85
N ASN A 156 -20.73 4.42 5.66
CA ASN A 156 -20.45 3.42 4.62
C ASN A 156 -19.00 2.89 4.63
N VAL A 157 -18.25 3.12 5.71
CA VAL A 157 -16.87 2.67 5.89
C VAL A 157 -16.78 1.70 7.05
N SER A 158 -16.07 0.58 6.84
CA SER A 158 -15.60 -0.36 7.86
C SER A 158 -14.30 -1.00 7.35
N GLY A 159 -13.83 -2.09 7.94
CA GLY A 159 -12.62 -2.77 7.51
C GLY A 159 -11.74 -3.24 8.65
N THR A 160 -10.44 -3.30 8.42
CA THR A 160 -9.46 -3.76 9.40
C THR A 160 -8.39 -2.71 9.68
N SER A 161 -8.00 -2.63 10.95
CA SER A 161 -6.90 -1.79 11.45
C SER A 161 -5.59 -2.55 11.42
N ASP A 162 -4.52 -1.88 11.03
CA ASP A 162 -3.14 -2.36 11.15
C ASP A 162 -2.37 -1.67 12.29
N MET A 163 -3.09 -1.18 13.32
CA MET A 163 -2.43 -0.59 14.48
C MET A 163 -1.41 -1.57 15.06
N ASN A 164 -0.16 -1.19 14.97
CA ASN A 164 0.95 -1.94 15.50
C ASN A 164 1.22 -1.61 17.00
N PRO A 165 1.88 -2.49 17.74
CA PRO A 165 2.11 -2.31 19.18
C PRO A 165 3.27 -1.33 19.42
N VAL A 166 3.02 -0.03 19.30
CA VAL A 166 4.05 1.03 19.44
C VAL A 166 4.79 0.93 20.76
N GLU A 167 4.11 0.58 21.87
CA GLU A 167 4.74 0.41 23.17
C GLU A 167 5.77 -0.72 23.16
N ASP A 168 5.39 -1.90 22.64
CA ASP A 168 6.30 -3.06 22.57
C ASP A 168 7.49 -2.78 21.63
N GLN A 169 7.25 -2.05 20.54
CA GLN A 169 8.32 -1.64 19.61
C GLN A 169 9.30 -0.65 20.24
N ILE A 170 8.81 0.29 21.05
CA ILE A 170 9.68 1.20 21.81
C ILE A 170 10.43 0.46 22.91
N GLU A 171 9.80 -0.51 23.58
CA GLU A 171 10.49 -1.36 24.56
C GLU A 171 11.55 -2.23 23.91
N LEU A 172 11.29 -2.77 22.73
CA LEU A 172 12.28 -3.48 21.92
C LEU A 172 13.47 -2.59 21.59
N LEU A 173 13.23 -1.34 21.14
CA LEU A 173 14.29 -0.37 20.87
C LEU A 173 15.19 -0.18 22.08
N LEU A 174 14.62 0.09 23.24
CA LEU A 174 15.36 0.35 24.47
C LEU A 174 16.05 -0.91 25.03
N THR A 175 15.52 -2.09 24.73
CA THR A 175 16.15 -3.37 25.09
C THR A 175 17.35 -3.66 24.23
N LEU A 176 17.28 -3.41 22.92
CA LEU A 176 18.37 -3.64 21.98
C LEU A 176 19.45 -2.55 22.06
N VAL A 177 19.08 -1.32 22.47
CA VAL A 177 19.97 -0.16 22.56
C VAL A 177 19.83 0.51 23.94
N PRO A 178 20.29 -0.15 25.04
CA PRO A 178 20.00 0.30 26.41
C PRO A 178 20.65 1.63 26.81
N GLU A 179 21.68 2.09 26.09
CA GLU A 179 22.34 3.37 26.35
C GLU A 179 21.69 4.57 25.64
N THR A 180 20.53 4.34 24.96
CA THR A 180 19.78 5.36 24.22
C THR A 180 19.37 6.52 25.14
N LYS A 181 19.66 7.75 24.70
CA LYS A 181 19.26 8.99 25.36
C LYS A 181 18.38 9.86 24.48
N THR A 182 18.55 9.75 23.17
CA THR A 182 17.81 10.52 22.18
C THR A 182 17.35 9.59 21.07
N VAL A 183 16.05 9.55 20.83
CA VAL A 183 15.42 8.81 19.72
C VAL A 183 14.93 9.80 18.66
N GLY A 184 15.29 9.55 17.41
CA GLY A 184 14.70 10.23 16.27
C GLY A 184 13.41 9.55 15.86
N LEU A 185 12.33 10.31 15.66
CA LEU A 185 11.10 9.85 15.02
C LEU A 185 11.13 10.27 13.56
N LEU A 186 11.24 9.30 12.65
CA LEU A 186 11.33 9.56 11.21
C LEU A 186 10.02 9.14 10.53
N TYR A 187 9.29 10.09 9.96
CA TYR A 187 7.98 9.83 9.39
C TYR A 187 7.54 10.86 8.34
N ASN A 188 6.45 10.56 7.63
CA ASN A 188 5.76 11.47 6.72
C ASN A 188 4.65 12.23 7.47
N ALA A 189 4.86 13.53 7.72
CA ALA A 189 3.86 14.37 8.37
C ALA A 189 2.61 14.68 7.51
N GLY A 190 2.53 14.14 6.31
CA GLY A 190 1.35 14.16 5.45
C GLY A 190 0.45 12.92 5.59
N GLU A 191 0.80 11.98 6.47
CA GLU A 191 0.03 10.77 6.73
C GLU A 191 -0.47 10.74 8.18
N ASP A 192 -1.78 10.74 8.40
CA ASP A 192 -2.39 10.76 9.74
C ASP A 192 -1.99 9.54 10.57
N ASN A 193 -1.88 8.35 9.94
CA ASN A 193 -1.38 7.12 10.57
C ASN A 193 0.03 7.29 11.15
N SER A 194 0.91 7.97 10.44
CA SER A 194 2.30 8.19 10.84
C SER A 194 2.39 9.20 11.99
N ILE A 195 1.59 10.28 11.93
CA ILE A 195 1.49 11.28 13.00
C ILE A 195 1.02 10.64 14.29
N LEU A 196 -0.10 9.88 14.25
CA LEU A 196 -0.65 9.20 15.43
C LEU A 196 0.39 8.33 16.14
N GLN A 197 1.09 7.48 15.39
CA GLN A 197 2.07 6.57 15.97
C GLN A 197 3.35 7.30 16.44
N ALA A 198 3.76 8.38 15.76
CA ALA A 198 4.86 9.22 16.21
C ALA A 198 4.53 9.92 17.54
N ASP A 199 3.31 10.44 17.69
CA ASP A 199 2.84 11.07 18.93
C ASP A 199 2.78 10.06 20.09
N LEU A 200 2.29 8.83 19.83
CA LEU A 200 2.30 7.74 20.80
C LEU A 200 3.73 7.36 21.22
N ALA A 201 4.64 7.24 20.26
CA ALA A 201 6.04 6.94 20.55
C ALA A 201 6.72 8.05 21.37
N GLU A 202 6.44 9.33 21.05
CA GLU A 202 6.94 10.47 21.84
C GLU A 202 6.44 10.44 23.27
N GLU A 203 5.14 10.16 23.49
CA GLU A 203 4.56 10.05 24.83
C GLU A 203 5.27 8.96 25.65
N ILE A 204 5.46 7.77 25.06
CA ILE A 204 6.11 6.62 25.71
C ILE A 204 7.58 6.94 26.05
N LEU A 205 8.33 7.47 25.08
CA LEU A 205 9.75 7.80 25.23
C LEU A 205 9.96 8.89 26.28
N THR A 206 9.14 9.95 26.25
CA THR A 206 9.18 11.06 27.19
C THR A 206 8.88 10.59 28.62
N ALA A 207 7.88 9.70 28.81
CA ALA A 207 7.58 9.08 30.10
C ALA A 207 8.76 8.27 30.67
N LYS A 208 9.61 7.73 29.78
CA LYS A 208 10.84 7.01 30.14
C LYS A 208 12.08 7.94 30.29
N ASN A 209 11.92 9.27 30.17
CA ASN A 209 12.97 10.30 30.19
C ASN A 209 13.98 10.19 29.02
N ILE A 210 13.56 9.69 27.89
CA ILE A 210 14.33 9.68 26.64
C ILE A 210 13.97 10.95 25.85
N ALA A 211 14.99 11.65 25.35
CA ALA A 211 14.77 12.81 24.49
C ALA A 211 14.28 12.37 23.10
N VAL A 212 13.41 13.19 22.49
CA VAL A 212 12.81 12.91 21.19
C VAL A 212 13.12 14.06 20.23
N GLU A 213 13.52 13.73 19.01
CA GLU A 213 13.64 14.69 17.90
C GLU A 213 12.82 14.19 16.70
N HIS A 214 12.00 15.07 16.11
CA HIS A 214 11.19 14.74 14.94
C HIS A 214 11.92 15.07 13.64
N PHE A 215 11.87 14.12 12.70
CA PHE A 215 12.44 14.23 11.36
C PHE A 215 11.37 13.82 10.36
N THR A 216 11.02 14.71 9.45
CA THR A 216 9.93 14.45 8.50
C THR A 216 10.39 14.60 7.06
N ALA A 217 9.87 13.72 6.19
CA ALA A 217 9.97 13.85 4.75
C ALA A 217 8.56 13.73 4.14
N SER A 218 8.29 14.47 3.10
CA SER A 218 6.98 14.46 2.41
C SER A 218 7.02 13.79 1.03
N ASP A 219 8.22 13.47 0.54
CA ASP A 219 8.45 12.74 -0.69
C ASP A 219 9.79 11.99 -0.66
N SER A 220 9.94 11.00 -1.54
CA SER A 220 11.09 10.09 -1.57
C SER A 220 12.43 10.81 -1.82
N SER A 221 12.42 11.94 -2.52
CA SER A 221 13.64 12.70 -2.83
C SER A 221 14.25 13.37 -1.60
N GLN A 222 13.46 13.59 -0.54
CA GLN A 222 13.90 14.21 0.70
C GLN A 222 14.47 13.20 1.70
N VAL A 223 14.04 11.93 1.65
CA VAL A 223 14.33 10.91 2.68
C VAL A 223 15.82 10.77 2.97
N GLN A 224 16.65 10.67 1.93
CA GLN A 224 18.11 10.56 2.13
C GLN A 224 18.70 11.76 2.89
N SER A 225 18.30 12.99 2.54
CA SER A 225 18.83 14.19 3.18
C SER A 225 18.31 14.35 4.61
N VAL A 226 17.09 13.92 4.88
CA VAL A 226 16.50 13.88 6.23
C VAL A 226 17.25 12.85 7.08
N ALA A 227 17.44 11.63 6.61
CA ALA A 227 18.23 10.60 7.30
C ALA A 227 19.67 11.09 7.60
N GLN A 228 20.34 11.71 6.64
CA GLN A 228 21.66 12.31 6.86
C GLN A 228 21.66 13.39 7.94
N SER A 229 20.57 14.14 8.09
CA SER A 229 20.46 15.19 9.11
C SER A 229 20.33 14.66 10.54
N MET A 230 20.04 13.36 10.70
CA MET A 230 19.92 12.66 12.00
C MET A 230 21.29 12.26 12.55
N VAL A 231 22.28 12.07 11.68
CA VAL A 231 23.63 11.62 12.06
C VAL A 231 24.26 12.56 13.09
N GLY A 232 24.70 11.98 14.20
CA GLY A 232 25.31 12.70 15.32
C GLY A 232 24.32 13.47 16.22
N LYS A 233 23.01 13.30 16.01
CA LYS A 233 21.97 13.91 16.85
C LYS A 233 21.18 12.89 17.66
N VAL A 234 21.00 11.67 17.14
CA VAL A 234 20.18 10.63 17.74
C VAL A 234 21.01 9.37 17.97
N ASP A 235 20.62 8.58 18.96
CA ASP A 235 21.27 7.31 19.31
C ASP A 235 20.57 6.13 18.62
N ALA A 236 19.27 6.25 18.33
CA ALA A 236 18.45 5.28 17.62
C ALA A 236 17.29 6.00 16.91
N VAL A 237 16.63 5.32 16.00
CA VAL A 237 15.46 5.85 15.24
C VAL A 237 14.28 4.91 15.37
N TYR A 238 13.11 5.47 15.62
CA TYR A 238 11.84 4.81 15.45
C TYR A 238 11.14 5.34 14.20
N ILE A 239 10.64 4.41 13.39
CA ILE A 239 9.91 4.68 12.15
C ILE A 239 8.54 4.03 12.29
N PRO A 240 7.43 4.78 12.38
CA PRO A 240 6.10 4.20 12.47
C PRO A 240 5.70 3.41 11.23
N THR A 241 4.51 2.83 11.21
CA THR A 241 3.90 2.26 9.99
C THR A 241 3.60 3.39 9.02
N ASP A 242 4.55 3.67 8.14
CA ASP A 242 4.61 4.82 7.23
C ASP A 242 4.89 4.36 5.81
N ASN A 243 4.02 4.71 4.86
CA ASN A 243 4.11 4.19 3.50
C ASN A 243 5.31 4.74 2.73
N LEU A 244 5.68 6.01 2.94
CA LEU A 244 6.85 6.61 2.31
C LEU A 244 8.14 6.01 2.86
N MET A 245 8.21 5.82 4.18
CA MET A 245 9.38 5.23 4.82
C MET A 245 9.52 3.75 4.46
N ALA A 246 8.41 3.00 4.35
CA ALA A 246 8.43 1.61 3.90
C ALA A 246 8.99 1.46 2.48
N ASP A 247 8.57 2.33 1.55
CA ASP A 247 9.06 2.33 0.17
C ASP A 247 10.55 2.74 0.08
N THR A 248 11.02 3.55 1.01
CA THR A 248 12.38 4.11 1.00
C THR A 248 13.32 3.56 2.08
N MET A 249 12.91 2.50 2.80
CA MET A 249 13.66 1.96 3.94
C MET A 249 15.11 1.57 3.60
N ALA A 250 15.35 1.01 2.43
CA ALA A 250 16.70 0.70 1.97
C ALA A 250 17.60 1.95 1.89
N THR A 251 17.04 3.10 1.48
CA THR A 251 17.77 4.37 1.45
C THR A 251 18.08 4.87 2.86
N ILE A 252 17.13 4.72 3.80
CA ILE A 252 17.32 5.09 5.22
C ILE A 252 18.42 4.24 5.82
N SER A 253 18.37 2.92 5.66
CA SER A 253 19.36 1.97 6.16
C SER A 253 20.76 2.26 5.63
N MET A 254 20.91 2.50 4.33
CA MET A 254 22.21 2.87 3.73
C MET A 254 22.84 4.12 4.34
N VAL A 255 22.05 5.00 4.95
CA VAL A 255 22.56 6.20 5.62
C VAL A 255 22.85 5.95 7.10
N LEU A 256 21.91 5.32 7.83
CA LEU A 256 21.94 5.25 9.28
C LEU A 256 22.77 4.07 9.80
N THR A 257 22.70 2.89 9.17
CA THR A 257 23.39 1.69 9.63
C THR A 257 24.92 1.84 9.65
N PRO A 258 25.58 2.38 8.59
CA PRO A 258 27.03 2.61 8.63
C PRO A 258 27.49 3.63 9.68
N GLU A 259 26.60 4.51 10.12
CA GLU A 259 26.87 5.50 11.19
C GLU A 259 26.58 4.93 12.59
N GLY A 260 26.23 3.63 12.68
CA GLY A 260 25.96 2.94 13.94
C GLY A 260 24.62 3.33 14.57
N ILE A 261 23.66 3.83 13.80
CA ILE A 261 22.34 4.26 14.27
C ILE A 261 21.30 3.17 13.92
N PRO A 262 20.85 2.37 14.91
CA PRO A 262 19.83 1.34 14.70
C PRO A 262 18.46 1.95 14.46
N THR A 263 17.65 1.24 13.67
CA THR A 263 16.26 1.60 13.40
C THR A 263 15.31 0.51 13.88
N ILE A 264 14.27 0.87 14.62
CA ILE A 264 13.11 0.03 14.90
C ILE A 264 11.94 0.61 14.14
N CYS A 265 11.11 -0.24 13.57
CA CYS A 265 10.06 0.20 12.64
C CYS A 265 8.69 -0.41 12.96
N GLY A 266 7.65 0.15 12.33
CA GLY A 266 6.25 -0.19 12.56
C GLY A 266 5.83 -1.52 11.94
N GLU A 267 6.56 -2.06 10.93
CA GLU A 267 6.10 -3.27 10.25
C GLU A 267 7.25 -4.13 9.69
N GLY A 268 6.98 -5.45 9.52
CA GLY A 268 8.01 -6.45 9.24
C GLY A 268 8.72 -6.30 7.89
N ASN A 269 8.08 -5.75 6.87
CA ASN A 269 8.73 -5.59 5.57
C ASN A 269 9.80 -4.50 5.57
N MET A 270 9.69 -3.49 6.45
CA MET A 270 10.78 -2.53 6.65
C MET A 270 12.04 -3.21 7.21
N VAL A 271 11.88 -4.24 8.05
CA VAL A 271 13.01 -5.04 8.57
C VAL A 271 13.72 -5.76 7.42
N ASN A 272 12.96 -6.37 6.51
CA ASN A 272 13.52 -7.02 5.32
C ASN A 272 14.26 -6.04 4.38
N ASN A 273 13.91 -4.74 4.46
CA ASN A 273 14.51 -3.67 3.67
C ASN A 273 15.57 -2.85 4.43
N GLY A 274 16.02 -3.32 5.61
CA GLY A 274 17.19 -2.77 6.28
C GLY A 274 16.94 -2.12 7.65
N SER A 275 15.72 -2.15 8.22
CA SER A 275 15.53 -1.86 9.65
C SER A 275 16.09 -3.01 10.49
N LEU A 276 16.47 -2.73 11.75
CA LEU A 276 17.03 -3.71 12.66
C LEU A 276 15.99 -4.76 13.09
N ALA A 277 14.85 -4.30 13.60
CA ALA A 277 13.83 -5.20 14.13
C ALA A 277 12.46 -4.52 14.27
N THR A 278 11.43 -5.33 14.48
CA THR A 278 10.08 -4.93 14.87
C THR A 278 9.33 -6.05 15.56
N TYR A 279 8.27 -5.72 16.29
CA TYR A 279 7.13 -6.61 16.49
C TYR A 279 6.09 -6.27 15.43
N GLY A 280 5.67 -7.26 14.65
CA GLY A 280 4.74 -7.11 13.53
C GLY A 280 3.84 -8.32 13.35
N PHE A 281 3.02 -8.30 12.31
CA PHE A 281 2.08 -9.34 11.95
C PHE A 281 1.94 -9.47 10.43
N SER A 282 1.17 -10.47 10.00
CA SER A 282 0.95 -10.76 8.58
C SER A 282 -0.10 -9.83 7.96
N TYR A 283 0.32 -9.00 7.03
CA TYR A 283 -0.59 -8.19 6.21
C TYR A 283 -1.46 -9.03 5.26
N GLU A 284 -0.97 -10.20 4.83
CA GLU A 284 -1.78 -11.15 4.07
C GLU A 284 -2.97 -11.65 4.89
N GLU A 285 -2.74 -12.01 6.14
CA GLU A 285 -3.81 -12.44 7.04
C GLU A 285 -4.79 -11.30 7.37
N LEU A 286 -4.28 -10.09 7.55
CA LEU A 286 -5.13 -8.91 7.72
C LEU A 286 -6.04 -8.69 6.49
N GLY A 287 -5.51 -8.87 5.28
CA GLY A 287 -6.28 -8.84 4.04
C GLY A 287 -7.37 -9.92 3.99
N ARG A 288 -7.08 -11.15 4.46
CA ARG A 288 -8.08 -12.23 4.57
C ARG A 288 -9.20 -11.89 5.55
N GLN A 289 -8.89 -11.26 6.67
CA GLN A 289 -9.89 -10.76 7.61
C GLN A 289 -10.79 -9.71 6.95
N THR A 290 -10.22 -8.79 6.17
CA THR A 290 -11.00 -7.80 5.40
C THR A 290 -11.88 -8.48 4.35
N ALA A 291 -11.42 -9.55 3.68
CA ALA A 291 -12.21 -10.31 2.72
C ALA A 291 -13.43 -10.97 3.38
N ALA A 292 -13.30 -11.48 4.61
CA ALA A 292 -14.45 -12.03 5.33
C ALA A 292 -15.54 -10.98 5.57
N GLN A 293 -15.17 -9.73 5.82
CA GLN A 293 -16.11 -8.60 5.91
C GLN A 293 -16.76 -8.31 4.54
N ALA A 294 -15.99 -8.33 3.44
CA ALA A 294 -16.51 -8.15 2.09
C ALA A 294 -17.53 -9.22 1.73
N VAL A 295 -17.26 -10.48 2.04
CA VAL A 295 -18.21 -11.59 1.83
C VAL A 295 -19.49 -11.36 2.62
N SER A 296 -19.40 -10.95 3.88
CA SER A 296 -20.56 -10.66 4.72
C SER A 296 -21.42 -9.53 4.13
N ILE A 297 -20.82 -8.49 3.55
CA ILE A 297 -21.54 -7.38 2.92
C ILE A 297 -22.16 -7.83 1.60
N LEU A 298 -21.35 -8.39 0.69
CA LEU A 298 -21.78 -8.65 -0.69
C LEU A 298 -22.73 -9.85 -0.78
N LYS A 299 -22.44 -10.93 -0.04
CA LYS A 299 -23.19 -12.18 -0.14
C LYS A 299 -24.32 -12.29 0.88
N ASP A 300 -24.07 -11.83 2.13
CA ASP A 300 -25.03 -12.00 3.22
C ASP A 300 -25.86 -10.74 3.47
N GLY A 301 -25.51 -9.61 2.83
CA GLY A 301 -26.24 -8.35 2.96
C GLY A 301 -26.04 -7.68 4.33
N ALA A 302 -24.88 -7.89 4.97
CA ALA A 302 -24.57 -7.26 6.24
C ALA A 302 -24.51 -5.73 6.12
N ASP A 303 -25.02 -5.04 7.14
CA ASP A 303 -24.99 -3.58 7.21
C ASP A 303 -23.62 -3.09 7.66
N ILE A 304 -22.86 -2.50 6.73
CA ILE A 304 -21.53 -1.99 6.98
C ILE A 304 -21.51 -0.93 8.09
N SER A 305 -22.58 -0.15 8.26
CA SER A 305 -22.65 0.93 9.26
C SER A 305 -22.58 0.42 10.71
N THR A 306 -22.90 -0.84 10.90
CA THR A 306 -22.87 -1.52 12.22
C THR A 306 -21.72 -2.52 12.36
N MET A 307 -20.89 -2.67 11.34
CA MET A 307 -19.77 -3.60 11.31
C MET A 307 -18.55 -2.94 11.95
N PRO A 308 -18.08 -3.38 13.13
CA PRO A 308 -16.93 -2.76 13.78
C PRO A 308 -15.65 -2.94 12.98
N ILE A 309 -14.70 -2.03 13.16
CA ILE A 309 -13.35 -2.18 12.65
C ILE A 309 -12.72 -3.41 13.29
N GLY A 310 -12.23 -4.34 12.46
CA GLY A 310 -11.49 -5.50 12.93
C GLY A 310 -10.05 -5.15 13.26
N PHE A 311 -9.51 -5.72 14.34
CA PHE A 311 -8.08 -5.68 14.63
C PHE A 311 -7.46 -7.04 14.30
N TYR A 312 -6.15 -7.04 14.08
CA TYR A 312 -5.45 -8.31 13.84
C TYR A 312 -5.61 -9.26 15.04
N GLU A 313 -6.07 -10.48 14.78
CA GLU A 313 -6.37 -11.48 15.82
C GLU A 313 -5.25 -12.51 16.01
N GLY A 314 -4.18 -12.46 15.18
CA GLY A 314 -3.06 -13.38 15.24
C GLY A 314 -2.03 -13.00 16.33
N GLU A 315 -0.98 -13.81 16.42
CA GLU A 315 0.15 -13.54 17.30
C GLU A 315 1.10 -12.53 16.65
N LEU A 316 1.67 -11.63 17.47
CA LEU A 316 2.72 -10.73 17.04
C LEU A 316 4.04 -11.51 16.96
N GLU A 317 4.80 -11.29 15.91
CA GLU A 317 6.09 -11.92 15.69
C GLU A 317 7.22 -10.91 15.87
N LEU A 318 8.27 -11.30 16.58
CA LEU A 318 9.54 -10.58 16.55
C LEU A 318 10.24 -10.89 15.22
N ILE A 319 10.44 -9.85 14.41
CA ILE A 319 11.17 -9.93 13.15
C ILE A 319 12.48 -9.16 13.32
N VAL A 320 13.61 -9.82 13.00
CA VAL A 320 14.95 -9.27 13.16
C VAL A 320 15.72 -9.40 11.86
N ASN A 321 16.51 -8.39 11.53
CA ASN A 321 17.47 -8.41 10.45
C ASN A 321 18.87 -8.74 11.02
N ASP A 322 19.26 -10.00 10.92
CA ASP A 322 20.54 -10.50 11.46
C ASP A 322 21.77 -9.83 10.82
N GLU A 323 21.67 -9.42 9.55
CA GLU A 323 22.77 -8.72 8.85
C GLU A 323 22.96 -7.32 9.42
N VAL A 324 21.88 -6.58 9.63
CA VAL A 324 21.88 -5.25 10.24
C VAL A 324 22.33 -5.34 11.71
N ALA A 325 21.84 -6.33 12.47
CA ALA A 325 22.29 -6.56 13.85
C ALA A 325 23.79 -6.81 13.93
N ALA A 326 24.35 -7.64 13.04
CA ALA A 326 25.78 -7.92 12.97
C ALA A 326 26.60 -6.69 12.58
N GLU A 327 26.14 -5.86 11.62
CA GLU A 327 26.80 -4.63 11.19
C GLU A 327 26.85 -3.60 12.34
N LEU A 328 25.75 -3.48 13.07
CA LEU A 328 25.65 -2.59 14.25
C LEU A 328 26.34 -3.15 15.49
N GLY A 329 26.74 -4.45 15.50
CA GLY A 329 27.32 -5.11 16.66
C GLY A 329 26.32 -5.32 17.81
N ILE A 330 25.02 -5.41 17.49
CA ILE A 330 23.93 -5.61 18.45
C ILE A 330 23.66 -7.11 18.58
N GLU A 331 23.73 -7.63 19.80
CA GLU A 331 23.34 -9.01 20.12
C GLU A 331 21.84 -9.04 20.47
N ILE A 332 21.08 -9.91 19.80
CA ILE A 332 19.65 -10.09 20.11
C ILE A 332 19.53 -11.00 21.34
N PRO A 333 18.92 -10.53 22.44
CA PRO A 333 18.74 -11.33 23.64
C PRO A 333 17.97 -12.63 23.38
N ALA A 334 18.48 -13.76 23.92
CA ALA A 334 17.89 -15.08 23.65
C ALA A 334 16.47 -15.25 24.20
N ASP A 335 16.07 -14.45 25.16
CA ASP A 335 14.70 -14.40 25.72
C ASP A 335 13.70 -13.71 24.81
N LEU A 336 14.13 -12.86 23.90
CA LEU A 336 13.28 -12.28 22.85
C LEU A 336 13.00 -13.27 21.69
N MET A 337 13.81 -14.31 21.55
CA MET A 337 13.74 -15.30 20.46
C MET A 337 12.90 -16.55 20.80
N GLN A 338 12.13 -16.52 21.91
CA GLN A 338 11.41 -17.71 22.42
C GLN A 338 9.92 -17.69 22.09
#